data_3e558afa758d2671f85d4a6c7bf228b4
#
_entry.id   3e558afa758d2671f85d4a6c7bf228b4
#
_cell.length_a   1.000
_cell.length_b   1.000
_cell.length_c   1.000
_cell.angle_alpha   90.00
_cell.angle_beta   90.00
_cell.angle_gamma   90.00
#
_symmetry.space_group_name_H-M   'P 1'
#
loop_
_entity.id
_entity.type
_entity.pdbx_description
1 polymer ?
#
loop_
_entity_poly.entity_id
_entity_poly.type
_entity_poly.pdbx_seq_one_letter_code
_entity_poly.pdbx_strand_id
1 'polypeptide(L)'
;MNIYERDILINLSKDQYINQRSLAQRTGHSLGTVNQTIKSLMRTGYIDELAMLTSKAQDEFKEKKPKRAIILAAGFGMRMVPINTETTKGLIEVNGEVLIERTIRQLHEVGITEIYVVVGFMKEQYEYLIDEFGVELIVN
;
A
#
# COMPACT_ATOMS: atom_id res chain seq x y z
N MET A 1 9.45 8.05 -15.69
CA MET A 1 8.73 6.76 -15.90
C MET A 1 7.24 7.04 -16.03
N ASN A 2 6.63 6.55 -17.08
CA ASN A 2 5.20 6.74 -17.29
C ASN A 2 4.37 5.67 -16.56
N ILE A 3 3.03 5.80 -16.59
CA ILE A 3 2.14 4.89 -15.88
C ILE A 3 2.21 3.45 -16.38
N TYR A 4 2.38 3.25 -17.70
CA TYR A 4 2.48 1.92 -18.30
C TYR A 4 3.77 1.21 -17.87
N GLU A 5 4.88 1.93 -17.86
CA GLU A 5 6.17 1.40 -17.40
C GLU A 5 6.10 0.99 -15.92
N ARG A 6 5.47 1.82 -15.10
CA ARG A 6 5.28 1.53 -13.67
C ARG A 6 4.44 0.28 -13.45
N ASP A 7 3.29 0.19 -14.13
CA ASP A 7 2.38 -0.96 -14.00
C ASP A 7 3.06 -2.27 -14.40
N ILE A 8 3.81 -2.25 -15.48
CA ILE A 8 4.53 -3.44 -15.96
C ILE A 8 5.64 -3.82 -14.98
N LEU A 9 6.43 -2.88 -14.51
CA LEU A 9 7.47 -3.17 -13.51
C LEU A 9 6.90 -3.75 -12.22
N ILE A 10 5.78 -3.21 -11.72
CA ILE A 10 5.11 -3.73 -10.54
C ILE A 10 4.65 -5.17 -10.77
N ASN A 11 4.06 -5.46 -11.92
CA ASN A 11 3.65 -6.82 -12.27
C ASN A 11 4.85 -7.78 -12.34
N LEU A 12 5.92 -7.37 -12.99
CA LEU A 12 7.14 -8.19 -13.10
C LEU A 12 7.82 -8.40 -11.74
N SER A 13 7.64 -7.49 -10.78
CA SER A 13 8.19 -7.65 -9.42
C SER A 13 7.41 -8.65 -8.58
N LYS A 14 6.15 -8.87 -8.88
CA LYS A 14 5.25 -9.73 -8.10
C LYS A 14 5.16 -11.15 -8.66
N ASP A 15 5.12 -11.29 -9.99
CA ASP A 15 4.88 -12.54 -10.66
C ASP A 15 5.94 -12.81 -11.73
N GLN A 16 6.21 -14.10 -11.96
CA GLN A 16 7.12 -14.50 -13.02
C GLN A 16 6.58 -14.07 -14.38
N TYR A 17 7.45 -13.53 -15.23
CA TYR A 17 7.13 -13.23 -16.61
C TYR A 17 6.94 -14.52 -17.42
N ILE A 18 5.81 -14.65 -18.11
CA ILE A 18 5.49 -15.77 -19.01
C ILE A 18 5.61 -15.30 -20.46
N ASN A 19 4.78 -14.33 -20.84
CA ASN A 19 4.79 -13.71 -22.17
C ASN A 19 4.04 -12.37 -22.13
N GLN A 20 4.12 -11.61 -23.23
CA GLN A 20 3.49 -10.29 -23.30
C GLN A 20 1.96 -10.37 -23.25
N ARG A 21 1.36 -11.42 -23.79
CA ARG A 21 -0.09 -11.59 -23.76
C ARG A 21 -0.61 -11.78 -22.35
N SER A 22 0.05 -12.60 -21.55
CA SER A 22 -0.27 -12.77 -20.14
C SER A 22 -0.12 -11.46 -19.36
N LEU A 23 0.93 -10.71 -19.64
CA LEU A 23 1.18 -9.42 -19.00
C LEU A 23 0.09 -8.39 -19.39
N ALA A 24 -0.34 -8.37 -20.65
CA ALA A 24 -1.44 -7.54 -21.12
C ALA A 24 -2.74 -7.85 -20.37
N GLN A 25 -3.05 -9.13 -20.19
CA GLN A 25 -4.24 -9.55 -19.43
C GLN A 25 -4.20 -9.11 -17.98
N ARG A 26 -3.04 -9.24 -17.32
CA ARG A 26 -2.88 -8.88 -15.90
C ARG A 26 -2.93 -7.37 -15.67
N THR A 27 -2.37 -6.59 -16.59
CA THR A 27 -2.31 -5.12 -16.45
C THR A 27 -3.52 -4.41 -17.02
N GLY A 28 -4.30 -5.06 -17.89
CA GLY A 28 -5.40 -4.44 -18.62
C GLY A 28 -4.96 -3.55 -19.78
N HIS A 29 -3.67 -3.54 -20.12
CA HIS A 29 -3.16 -2.77 -21.25
C HIS A 29 -3.22 -3.57 -22.55
N SER A 30 -3.25 -2.87 -23.68
CA SER A 30 -3.22 -3.54 -24.99
C SER A 30 -1.87 -4.23 -25.21
N LEU A 31 -1.87 -5.29 -26.05
CA LEU A 31 -0.66 -6.01 -26.40
C LEU A 31 0.40 -5.09 -27.04
N GLY A 32 -0.05 -4.16 -27.90
CA GLY A 32 0.84 -3.17 -28.50
C GLY A 32 1.50 -2.26 -27.49
N THR A 33 0.74 -1.78 -26.51
CA THR A 33 1.26 -0.96 -25.40
C THR A 33 2.28 -1.74 -24.56
N VAL A 34 1.97 -2.98 -24.22
CA VAL A 34 2.89 -3.87 -23.49
C VAL A 34 4.19 -4.07 -24.27
N ASN A 35 4.10 -4.35 -25.57
CA ASN A 35 5.28 -4.54 -26.42
C ASN A 35 6.19 -3.30 -26.43
N GLN A 36 5.60 -2.13 -26.67
CA GLN A 36 6.36 -0.88 -26.68
C GLN A 36 6.97 -0.56 -25.32
N THR A 37 6.22 -0.80 -24.25
CA THR A 37 6.67 -0.53 -22.90
C THR A 37 7.82 -1.44 -22.49
N ILE A 38 7.75 -2.73 -22.84
CA ILE A 38 8.86 -3.67 -22.58
C ILE A 38 10.12 -3.23 -23.31
N LYS A 39 10.00 -2.85 -24.59
CA LYS A 39 11.14 -2.33 -25.36
C LYS A 39 11.75 -1.09 -24.72
N SER A 40 10.92 -0.17 -24.25
CA SER A 40 11.35 1.03 -23.55
C SER A 40 12.08 0.70 -22.25
N LEU A 41 11.55 -0.21 -21.45
CA LEU A 41 12.16 -0.64 -20.19
C LEU A 41 13.49 -1.35 -20.38
N MET A 42 13.63 -2.16 -21.44
CA MET A 42 14.91 -2.76 -21.83
C MET A 42 15.93 -1.70 -22.22
N ARG A 43 15.52 -0.77 -23.07
CA ARG A 43 16.38 0.33 -23.56
C ARG A 43 16.88 1.22 -22.41
N THR A 44 16.02 1.50 -21.43
CA THR A 44 16.36 2.35 -20.29
C THR A 44 17.04 1.59 -19.15
N GLY A 45 17.18 0.27 -19.27
CA GLY A 45 17.94 -0.55 -18.31
C GLY A 45 17.17 -0.99 -17.07
N TYR A 46 15.86 -0.90 -17.05
CA TYR A 46 15.03 -1.37 -15.93
C TYR A 46 14.78 -2.87 -15.94
N ILE A 47 14.77 -3.47 -17.11
CA ILE A 47 14.67 -4.92 -17.27
C ILE A 47 15.73 -5.41 -18.26
N ASP A 48 16.11 -6.68 -18.11
CA ASP A 48 17.04 -7.34 -19.02
C ASP A 48 16.32 -8.05 -20.18
N GLU A 49 17.05 -8.77 -21.02
CA GLU A 49 16.52 -9.49 -22.18
C GLU A 49 15.52 -10.58 -21.81
N LEU A 50 15.57 -11.09 -20.58
CA LEU A 50 14.66 -12.10 -20.05
C LEU A 50 13.48 -11.48 -19.30
N ALA A 51 13.27 -10.17 -19.41
CA ALA A 51 12.27 -9.40 -18.67
C ALA A 51 12.40 -9.50 -17.14
N MET A 52 13.62 -9.71 -16.66
CA MET A 52 13.94 -9.69 -15.22
C MET A 52 14.31 -8.28 -14.79
N LEU A 53 13.89 -7.88 -13.59
CA LEU A 53 14.23 -6.58 -13.03
C LEU A 53 15.73 -6.47 -12.78
N THR A 54 16.31 -5.35 -13.22
CA THR A 54 17.70 -5.03 -12.94
C THR A 54 17.85 -4.35 -11.57
N SER A 55 19.10 -4.20 -11.10
CA SER A 55 19.39 -3.45 -9.88
C SER A 55 18.86 -2.00 -9.95
N LYS A 56 18.89 -1.38 -11.14
CA LYS A 56 18.32 -0.06 -11.37
C LYS A 56 16.83 -0.01 -11.04
N ALA A 57 16.05 -1.01 -11.48
CA ALA A 57 14.63 -1.10 -11.17
C ALA A 57 14.38 -1.31 -9.68
N GLN A 58 15.19 -2.16 -9.04
CA GLN A 58 15.07 -2.41 -7.61
C GLN A 58 15.37 -1.16 -6.78
N ASP A 59 16.37 -0.40 -7.16
CA ASP A 59 16.72 0.87 -6.51
C ASP A 59 15.59 1.90 -6.65
N GLU A 60 14.97 1.98 -7.83
CA GLU A 60 13.82 2.84 -8.08
C GLU A 60 12.65 2.52 -7.14
N PHE A 61 12.35 1.24 -6.92
CA PHE A 61 11.31 0.82 -5.97
C PHE A 61 11.66 1.18 -4.53
N LYS A 62 12.91 1.02 -4.12
CA LYS A 62 13.36 1.38 -2.77
C LYS A 62 13.22 2.86 -2.50
N GLU A 63 13.62 3.72 -3.45
CA GLU A 63 13.54 5.18 -3.31
C GLU A 63 12.10 5.69 -3.24
N LYS A 64 11.17 5.05 -3.94
CA LYS A 64 9.76 5.45 -4.00
C LYS A 64 8.89 4.76 -2.97
N LYS A 65 9.44 3.87 -2.17
CA LYS A 65 8.67 3.19 -1.12
C LYS A 65 8.26 4.19 -0.04
N PRO A 66 6.97 4.26 0.34
CA PRO A 66 6.54 5.11 1.43
C PRO A 66 7.26 4.74 2.73
N LYS A 67 7.68 5.74 3.48
CA LYS A 67 8.37 5.56 4.78
C LYS A 67 7.45 5.82 5.96
N ARG A 68 6.39 6.57 5.73
CA ARG A 68 5.44 7.03 6.75
C ARG A 68 4.02 6.75 6.31
N ALA A 69 3.15 6.58 7.30
CA ALA A 69 1.71 6.45 7.06
C ALA A 69 0.95 7.35 8.03
N ILE A 70 -0.16 7.88 7.57
CA ILE A 70 -1.09 8.65 8.39
C ILE A 70 -2.45 7.97 8.30
N ILE A 71 -2.99 7.56 9.44
CA ILE A 71 -4.31 6.96 9.54
C ILE A 71 -5.27 8.00 10.09
N LEU A 72 -6.31 8.32 9.33
CA LEU A 72 -7.32 9.29 9.73
C LEU A 72 -8.43 8.58 10.50
N ALA A 73 -8.44 8.76 11.82
CA ALA A 73 -9.39 8.11 12.73
C ALA A 73 -10.21 9.12 13.55
N ALA A 74 -10.20 10.39 13.16
CA ALA A 74 -10.87 11.46 13.91
C ALA A 74 -12.38 11.51 13.70
N GLY A 75 -12.92 10.80 12.71
CA GLY A 75 -14.36 10.81 12.39
C GLY A 75 -15.20 10.09 13.43
N PHE A 76 -16.39 10.60 13.70
CA PHE A 76 -17.34 9.94 14.59
C PHE A 76 -17.93 8.65 14.01
N GLY A 77 -17.99 8.52 12.68
CA GLY A 77 -18.58 7.36 12.02
C GLY A 77 -20.11 7.32 12.12
N MET A 78 -20.76 8.43 11.90
CA MET A 78 -22.23 8.56 12.02
C MET A 78 -23.01 7.56 11.20
N ARG A 79 -22.45 7.09 10.08
CA ARG A 79 -23.09 6.08 9.24
C ARG A 79 -23.25 4.72 9.93
N MET A 80 -22.54 4.50 11.03
CA MET A 80 -22.55 3.25 11.78
C MET A 80 -23.35 3.35 13.08
N VAL A 81 -24.00 4.48 13.35
CA VAL A 81 -24.87 4.65 14.50
C VAL A 81 -26.10 3.70 14.32
N PRO A 82 -26.52 2.93 15.35
CA PRO A 82 -26.07 2.97 16.75
C PRO A 82 -24.85 2.10 17.09
N ILE A 83 -24.29 1.39 16.14
CA ILE A 83 -23.24 0.39 16.39
C ILE A 83 -22.03 0.99 17.11
N ASN A 84 -21.60 2.19 16.74
CA ASN A 84 -20.41 2.83 17.29
C ASN A 84 -20.70 4.04 18.19
N THR A 85 -21.82 4.05 18.90
CA THR A 85 -22.12 5.10 19.90
C THR A 85 -21.13 5.08 21.06
N GLU A 86 -20.61 3.92 21.41
CA GLU A 86 -19.63 3.72 22.49
C GLU A 86 -18.22 3.43 21.99
N THR A 87 -18.09 3.07 20.70
CA THR A 87 -16.81 2.69 20.08
C THR A 87 -16.64 3.43 18.77
N THR A 88 -15.46 4.00 18.55
CA THR A 88 -15.15 4.67 17.29
C THR A 88 -15.00 3.67 16.16
N LYS A 89 -15.19 4.14 14.91
CA LYS A 89 -15.14 3.29 13.72
C LYS A 89 -13.84 2.47 13.59
N GLY A 90 -12.69 3.08 13.93
CA GLY A 90 -11.39 2.41 13.83
C GLY A 90 -11.22 1.25 14.81
N LEU A 91 -11.97 1.24 15.92
CA LEU A 91 -11.90 0.23 16.98
C LEU A 91 -12.97 -0.86 16.86
N ILE A 92 -13.80 -0.83 15.81
CA ILE A 92 -14.79 -1.88 15.57
C ILE A 92 -14.08 -3.15 15.16
N GLU A 93 -14.46 -4.27 15.77
CA GLU A 93 -13.98 -5.59 15.41
C GLU A 93 -14.75 -6.14 14.21
N VAL A 94 -13.99 -6.67 13.25
CA VAL A 94 -14.53 -7.38 12.10
C VAL A 94 -13.81 -8.72 12.02
N ASN A 95 -14.54 -9.82 12.03
CA ASN A 95 -13.99 -11.17 12.03
C ASN A 95 -12.99 -11.41 13.18
N GLY A 96 -13.29 -10.85 14.36
CA GLY A 96 -12.44 -11.00 15.55
C GLY A 96 -11.19 -10.12 15.57
N GLU A 97 -11.08 -9.16 14.68
CA GLU A 97 -9.92 -8.31 14.54
C GLU A 97 -10.32 -6.82 14.54
N VAL A 98 -9.63 -5.99 15.34
CA VAL A 98 -9.85 -4.55 15.39
C VAL A 98 -9.31 -3.92 14.10
N LEU A 99 -10.12 -3.13 13.41
CA LEU A 99 -9.79 -2.58 12.09
C LEU A 99 -8.48 -1.79 12.08
N ILE A 100 -8.29 -0.88 13.05
CA ILE A 100 -7.08 -0.05 13.07
C ILE A 100 -5.83 -0.89 13.36
N GLU A 101 -5.93 -1.90 14.22
CA GLU A 101 -4.81 -2.78 14.51
C GLU A 101 -4.41 -3.60 13.29
N ARG A 102 -5.38 -4.10 12.54
CA ARG A 102 -5.14 -4.78 11.26
C ARG A 102 -4.41 -3.87 10.29
N THR A 103 -4.87 -2.65 10.14
CA THR A 103 -4.23 -1.67 9.25
C THR A 103 -2.78 -1.41 9.65
N ILE A 104 -2.52 -1.20 10.94
CA ILE A 104 -1.16 -0.99 11.45
C ILE A 104 -0.29 -2.21 11.19
N ARG A 105 -0.78 -3.43 11.44
CA ARG A 105 -0.03 -4.66 11.15
C ARG A 105 0.31 -4.79 9.68
N GLN A 106 -0.63 -4.50 8.79
CA GLN A 106 -0.40 -4.53 7.34
C GLN A 106 0.68 -3.52 6.91
N LEU A 107 0.68 -2.34 7.51
CA LEU A 107 1.73 -1.34 7.25
C LEU A 107 3.09 -1.82 7.74
N HIS A 108 3.17 -2.41 8.92
CA HIS A 108 4.41 -2.99 9.45
C HIS A 108 4.95 -4.11 8.55
N GLU A 109 4.08 -4.97 8.04
CA GLU A 109 4.47 -6.08 7.15
C GLU A 109 5.16 -5.60 5.88
N VAL A 110 4.77 -4.43 5.35
CA VAL A 110 5.42 -3.84 4.17
C VAL A 110 6.58 -2.90 4.54
N GLY A 111 6.96 -2.85 5.82
CA GLY A 111 8.11 -2.11 6.31
C GLY A 111 7.86 -0.64 6.64
N ILE A 112 6.61 -0.22 6.76
CA ILE A 112 6.26 1.13 7.20
C ILE A 112 6.08 1.09 8.72
N THR A 113 7.04 1.67 9.45
CA THR A 113 7.06 1.66 10.92
C THR A 113 6.75 3.01 11.54
N GLU A 114 6.90 4.10 10.79
CA GLU A 114 6.57 5.45 11.26
C GLU A 114 5.11 5.75 10.92
N ILE A 115 4.22 5.55 11.90
CA ILE A 115 2.77 5.64 11.71
C ILE A 115 2.19 6.68 12.67
N TYR A 116 1.41 7.60 12.12
CA TYR A 116 0.66 8.62 12.85
C TYR A 116 -0.82 8.32 12.74
N VAL A 117 -1.52 8.36 13.87
CA VAL A 117 -2.97 8.17 13.91
C VAL A 117 -3.62 9.48 14.33
N VAL A 118 -4.42 10.07 13.45
CA VAL A 118 -5.16 11.30 13.74
C VAL A 118 -6.46 10.91 14.44
N VAL A 119 -6.61 11.33 15.68
CA VAL A 119 -7.73 10.99 16.54
C VAL A 119 -8.51 12.24 16.95
N GLY A 120 -9.75 12.06 17.37
CA GLY A 120 -10.61 13.14 17.84
C GLY A 120 -11.60 12.59 18.84
N PHE A 121 -12.81 12.27 18.36
CA PHE A 121 -13.85 11.68 19.20
C PHE A 121 -13.35 10.38 19.88
N MET A 122 -13.50 10.31 21.20
CA MET A 122 -13.08 9.15 22.00
C MET A 122 -11.57 8.79 21.85
N LYS A 123 -10.73 9.81 21.75
CA LYS A 123 -9.27 9.64 21.56
C LYS A 123 -8.63 8.71 22.59
N GLU A 124 -9.14 8.68 23.81
CA GLU A 124 -8.63 7.84 24.91
C GLU A 124 -8.66 6.35 24.55
N GLN A 125 -9.58 5.93 23.72
CA GLN A 125 -9.68 4.54 23.25
C GLN A 125 -8.55 4.12 22.34
N TYR A 126 -7.81 5.08 21.76
CA TYR A 126 -6.69 4.81 20.86
C TYR A 126 -5.32 4.86 21.56
N GLU A 127 -5.25 5.32 22.80
CA GLU A 127 -3.98 5.53 23.51
C GLU A 127 -3.15 4.24 23.65
N TYR A 128 -3.79 3.09 23.79
CA TYR A 128 -3.09 1.80 23.89
C TYR A 128 -2.24 1.48 22.65
N LEU A 129 -2.56 2.06 21.50
CA LEU A 129 -1.81 1.84 20.27
C LEU A 129 -0.37 2.37 20.33
N ILE A 130 -0.13 3.38 21.18
CA ILE A 130 1.21 3.95 21.37
C ILE A 130 2.14 2.87 21.95
N ASP A 131 1.70 2.20 22.99
CA ASP A 131 2.52 1.21 23.69
C ASP A 131 2.59 -0.13 22.93
N GLU A 132 1.47 -0.59 22.36
CA GLU A 132 1.39 -1.89 21.70
C GLU A 132 1.96 -1.89 20.29
N PHE A 133 1.82 -0.80 19.55
CA PHE A 133 2.18 -0.74 18.13
C PHE A 133 3.23 0.31 17.79
N GLY A 134 3.63 1.15 18.74
CA GLY A 134 4.64 2.18 18.53
C GLY A 134 4.21 3.31 17.60
N VAL A 135 2.91 3.58 17.50
CA VAL A 135 2.37 4.69 16.70
C VAL A 135 2.38 5.99 17.51
N GLU A 136 2.28 7.12 16.80
CA GLU A 136 2.06 8.44 17.43
C GLU A 136 0.62 8.88 17.20
N LEU A 137 -0.01 9.46 18.22
CA LEU A 137 -1.34 10.03 18.11
C LEU A 137 -1.27 11.53 17.86
N ILE A 138 -2.07 12.00 16.91
CA ILE A 138 -2.26 13.43 16.63
C ILE A 138 -3.72 13.74 16.92
N VAL A 139 -3.97 14.68 17.83
CA VAL A 139 -5.33 15.08 18.22
C VAL A 139 -5.82 16.18 17.29
N ASN A 140 -6.96 15.94 16.68
CA ASN A 140 -7.60 16.90 15.78
C ASN A 140 -8.65 17.75 16.58
#